data_760c91e8e2e1099dc212bddaebdde0ff
#
_entry.id   760c91e8e2e1099dc212bddaebdde0ff
#
_cell.length_a   1.000
_cell.length_b   1.000
_cell.length_c   1.000
_cell.angle_alpha   90.00
_cell.angle_beta   90.00
_cell.angle_gamma   90.00
#
_symmetry.space_group_name_H-M   'P 1'
#
loop_
_entity.id
_entity.type
_entity.pdbx_description
1 polymer ?
#
loop_
_entity_poly.entity_id
_entity_poly.type
_entity_poly.pdbx_seq_one_letter_code
_entity_poly.pdbx_strand_id
1 'polypeptide(L)'
;EAVYLDGDQLFFQLILHKNNPEVPKRKEAFYEKFLRPVINVYRRIGIPAEYKPINDLIAGTRKISGTGAAEMGDCIVFVGNLIVDFDYEMMARILKVPDEKFRDKVHKTLKENLSTIRRELKTSEAKKWNEKRLNTLMAEEFQKLLGPMEPCKQDGAIFAIGIRII
;
A
#
# COMPACT_ATOMS: atom_id res chain seq x y z
N GLU A 1 -4.24 -16.04 8.68
CA GLU A 1 -3.57 -14.83 8.16
C GLU A 1 -3.52 -13.81 9.28
N ALA A 2 -2.35 -13.18 9.52
CA ALA A 2 -2.17 -12.18 10.54
C ALA A 2 -1.90 -10.83 9.89
N VAL A 3 -2.50 -9.77 10.45
CA VAL A 3 -2.31 -8.39 10.01
C VAL A 3 -1.82 -7.57 11.19
N TYR A 4 -0.74 -6.83 11.01
CA TYR A 4 -0.22 -5.85 11.95
C TYR A 4 -0.33 -4.46 11.34
N LEU A 5 -1.01 -3.56 12.03
CA LEU A 5 -1.23 -2.18 11.61
C LEU A 5 -0.77 -1.23 12.72
N ASP A 6 -0.04 -0.20 12.34
CA ASP A 6 0.38 0.88 13.23
C ASP A 6 0.37 2.23 12.50
N GLY A 7 0.85 3.28 13.16
CA GLY A 7 0.90 4.63 12.60
C GLY A 7 1.94 4.84 11.48
N ASP A 8 2.79 3.85 11.22
CA ASP A 8 3.85 3.91 10.19
C ASP A 8 3.42 3.28 8.86
N GLN A 9 2.12 3.15 8.63
CA GLN A 9 1.55 2.67 7.37
C GLN A 9 0.50 3.64 6.87
N LEU A 10 0.65 4.08 5.62
CA LEU A 10 -0.31 4.92 4.94
C LEU A 10 -1.24 4.07 4.09
N PHE A 11 -2.51 3.99 4.46
CA PHE A 11 -3.52 3.25 3.72
C PHE A 11 -4.19 4.10 2.67
N PHE A 12 -4.55 3.47 1.56
CA PHE A 12 -5.42 4.04 0.55
C PHE A 12 -6.54 3.05 0.20
N GLN A 13 -7.66 3.59 -0.26
CA GLN A 13 -8.81 2.83 -0.70
C GLN A 13 -9.40 3.46 -1.96
N LEU A 14 -9.69 2.64 -2.96
CA LEU A 14 -10.49 3.02 -4.12
C LEU A 14 -11.81 2.26 -4.07
N ILE A 15 -12.91 2.97 -4.28
CA ILE A 15 -14.24 2.38 -4.43
C ILE A 15 -14.69 2.65 -5.86
N LEU A 16 -14.82 1.61 -6.65
CA LEU A 16 -15.10 1.66 -8.07
C LEU A 16 -16.40 0.93 -8.34
N HIS A 17 -17.31 1.53 -9.12
CA HIS A 17 -18.49 0.80 -9.57
C HIS A 17 -18.08 -0.31 -10.54
N LYS A 18 -18.54 -1.55 -10.33
CA LYS A 18 -18.11 -2.74 -11.12
C LYS A 18 -18.36 -2.63 -12.62
N ASN A 19 -19.37 -1.84 -13.02
CA ASN A 19 -19.71 -1.60 -14.42
C ASN A 19 -19.02 -0.35 -15.01
N ASN A 20 -18.14 0.31 -14.27
CA ASN A 20 -17.37 1.41 -14.81
C ASN A 20 -16.45 0.88 -15.93
N PRO A 21 -16.48 1.46 -17.15
CA PRO A 21 -15.70 0.98 -18.29
C PRO A 21 -14.18 1.04 -18.05
N GLU A 22 -13.74 1.89 -17.10
CA GLU A 22 -12.35 2.00 -16.72
C GLU A 22 -11.85 0.83 -15.84
N VAL A 23 -12.76 -0.02 -15.34
CA VAL A 23 -12.42 -1.18 -14.51
C VAL A 23 -12.16 -2.40 -15.39
N PRO A 24 -10.91 -2.88 -15.44
CA PRO A 24 -10.57 -4.08 -16.19
C PRO A 24 -11.28 -5.31 -15.62
N LYS A 25 -11.82 -6.15 -16.51
CA LYS A 25 -12.49 -7.40 -16.13
C LYS A 25 -11.52 -8.50 -15.67
N ARG A 26 -10.30 -8.49 -16.20
CA ARG A 26 -9.26 -9.46 -15.83
C ARG A 26 -8.55 -9.00 -14.57
N LYS A 27 -8.41 -9.90 -13.60
CA LYS A 27 -7.81 -9.62 -12.30
C LYS A 27 -6.40 -9.03 -12.41
N GLU A 28 -5.56 -9.61 -13.25
CA GLU A 28 -4.18 -9.16 -13.46
C GLU A 28 -4.16 -7.72 -14.03
N ALA A 29 -4.98 -7.45 -15.04
CA ALA A 29 -5.08 -6.13 -15.65
C ALA A 29 -5.64 -5.08 -14.66
N PHE A 30 -6.53 -5.48 -13.75
CA PHE A 30 -7.03 -4.64 -12.68
C PHE A 30 -5.89 -4.21 -11.74
N TYR A 31 -5.13 -5.17 -11.21
CA TYR A 31 -4.02 -4.86 -10.33
C TYR A 31 -2.92 -4.07 -11.04
N GLU A 32 -2.56 -4.43 -12.27
CA GLU A 32 -1.57 -3.71 -13.05
C GLU A 32 -1.97 -2.23 -13.28
N LYS A 33 -3.24 -1.98 -13.59
CA LYS A 33 -3.77 -0.63 -13.79
C LYS A 33 -3.73 0.19 -12.50
N PHE A 34 -4.34 -0.32 -11.43
CA PHE A 34 -4.55 0.45 -10.20
C PHE A 34 -3.35 0.46 -9.25
N LEU A 35 -2.36 -0.40 -9.44
CA LEU A 35 -1.09 -0.33 -8.73
C LEU A 35 -0.07 0.60 -9.39
N ARG A 36 -0.26 0.98 -10.65
CA ARG A 36 0.64 1.89 -11.36
C ARG A 36 0.83 3.24 -10.65
N PRO A 37 -0.21 3.94 -10.16
CA PRO A 37 -0.04 5.14 -9.35
C PRO A 37 0.83 4.92 -8.12
N VAL A 38 0.64 3.82 -7.41
CA VAL A 38 1.41 3.49 -6.20
C VAL A 38 2.89 3.24 -6.54
N ILE A 39 3.17 2.51 -7.62
CA ILE A 39 4.52 2.32 -8.15
C ILE A 39 5.18 3.66 -8.47
N ASN A 40 4.45 4.56 -9.12
CA ASN A 40 4.96 5.87 -9.48
C ASN A 40 5.30 6.69 -8.24
N VAL A 41 4.49 6.65 -7.19
CA VAL A 41 4.81 7.29 -5.91
C VAL A 41 6.13 6.78 -5.35
N TYR A 42 6.31 5.45 -5.27
CA TYR A 42 7.58 4.88 -4.82
C TYR A 42 8.77 5.33 -5.68
N ARG A 43 8.62 5.33 -6.99
CA ARG A 43 9.68 5.77 -7.93
C ARG A 43 10.01 7.26 -7.78
N ARG A 44 9.00 8.10 -7.58
CA ARG A 44 9.18 9.55 -7.34
C ARG A 44 9.95 9.85 -6.05
N ILE A 45 9.85 8.99 -5.05
CA ILE A 45 10.63 9.13 -3.81
C ILE A 45 11.98 8.43 -3.86
N GLY A 46 12.34 7.81 -4.99
CA GLY A 46 13.65 7.19 -5.22
C GLY A 46 13.71 5.69 -4.95
N ILE A 47 12.56 5.02 -4.78
CA ILE A 47 12.50 3.56 -4.57
C ILE A 47 12.09 2.88 -5.89
N PRO A 48 12.90 1.98 -6.46
CA PRO A 48 12.63 1.29 -7.73
C PRO A 48 11.57 0.20 -7.54
N ALA A 49 10.32 0.62 -7.32
CA ALA A 49 9.21 -0.29 -7.12
C ALA A 49 8.76 -0.94 -8.42
N GLU A 50 8.35 -2.21 -8.32
CA GLU A 50 7.84 -3.02 -9.40
C GLU A 50 6.60 -3.81 -8.97
N TYR A 51 5.73 -4.10 -9.94
CA TYR A 51 4.59 -4.99 -9.74
C TYR A 51 5.04 -6.44 -9.79
N LYS A 52 4.65 -7.20 -8.79
CA LYS A 52 4.80 -8.66 -8.76
C LYS A 52 3.41 -9.30 -8.69
N PRO A 53 3.01 -10.07 -9.68
CA PRO A 53 1.73 -10.79 -9.62
C PRO A 53 1.64 -11.67 -8.36
N ILE A 54 0.46 -11.75 -7.70
CA ILE A 54 -0.85 -11.28 -8.19
C ILE A 54 -1.12 -9.83 -7.75
N ASN A 55 -0.72 -9.43 -6.54
CA ASN A 55 -1.14 -8.19 -5.88
C ASN A 55 -0.04 -7.56 -5.02
N ASP A 56 1.21 -7.89 -5.28
CA ASP A 56 2.34 -7.37 -4.51
C ASP A 56 3.07 -6.25 -5.25
N LEU A 57 3.58 -5.30 -4.48
CA LEU A 57 4.64 -4.39 -4.92
C LEU A 57 5.93 -4.75 -4.20
N ILE A 58 7.02 -4.78 -4.96
CA ILE A 58 8.34 -5.13 -4.47
C ILE A 58 9.36 -4.03 -4.76
N ALA A 59 10.38 -3.94 -3.91
CA ALA A 59 11.65 -3.26 -4.18
C ALA A 59 12.76 -4.31 -4.13
N GLY A 60 13.39 -4.56 -5.27
CA GLY A 60 14.25 -5.73 -5.45
C GLY A 60 13.46 -7.02 -5.21
N THR A 61 13.78 -7.76 -4.16
CA THR A 61 13.08 -9.03 -3.82
C THR A 61 12.05 -8.88 -2.70
N ARG A 62 12.00 -7.71 -2.04
CA ARG A 62 11.21 -7.50 -0.83
C ARG A 62 9.89 -6.80 -1.11
N LYS A 63 8.82 -7.29 -0.50
CA LYS A 63 7.50 -6.67 -0.55
C LYS A 63 7.52 -5.32 0.19
N ILE A 64 6.98 -4.27 -0.44
CA ILE A 64 6.91 -2.91 0.12
C ILE A 64 5.48 -2.37 0.23
N SER A 65 4.49 -3.12 -0.24
CA SER A 65 3.07 -2.76 -0.14
C SER A 65 2.22 -4.02 -0.08
N GLY A 66 1.22 -4.01 0.78
CA GLY A 66 0.13 -4.98 0.79
C GLY A 66 -1.08 -4.44 0.06
N THR A 67 -1.68 -5.22 -0.83
CA THR A 67 -2.87 -4.80 -1.56
C THR A 67 -3.91 -5.91 -1.63
N GLY A 68 -5.18 -5.51 -1.80
CA GLY A 68 -6.28 -6.44 -1.95
C GLY A 68 -7.48 -5.78 -2.61
N ALA A 69 -8.34 -6.57 -3.22
CA ALA A 69 -9.59 -6.13 -3.77
C ALA A 69 -10.72 -7.11 -3.44
N ALA A 70 -11.91 -6.58 -3.16
CA ALA A 70 -13.10 -7.35 -2.91
C ALA A 70 -14.31 -6.70 -3.57
N GLU A 71 -15.25 -7.52 -4.03
CA GLU A 71 -16.56 -7.04 -4.49
C GLU A 71 -17.49 -6.87 -3.30
N MET A 72 -18.16 -5.72 -3.22
CA MET A 72 -19.15 -5.39 -2.21
C MET A 72 -20.35 -4.75 -2.88
N GLY A 73 -21.43 -5.51 -3.05
CA GLY A 73 -22.61 -5.06 -3.80
C GLY A 73 -22.26 -4.75 -5.25
N ASP A 74 -22.51 -3.51 -5.67
CA ASP A 74 -22.19 -3.03 -7.03
C ASP A 74 -20.82 -2.36 -7.14
N CYS A 75 -20.00 -2.44 -6.09
CA CYS A 75 -18.69 -1.82 -6.06
C CYS A 75 -17.58 -2.85 -5.93
N ILE A 76 -16.39 -2.48 -6.43
CA ILE A 76 -15.12 -3.11 -6.13
C ILE A 76 -14.40 -2.18 -5.16
N VAL A 77 -14.04 -2.71 -4.00
CA VAL A 77 -13.22 -2.02 -3.00
C VAL A 77 -11.79 -2.51 -3.15
N PHE A 78 -10.91 -1.63 -3.61
CA PHE A 78 -9.48 -1.89 -3.75
C PHE A 78 -8.74 -1.14 -2.64
N VAL A 79 -7.96 -1.86 -1.87
CA VAL A 79 -7.19 -1.31 -0.74
C VAL A 79 -5.72 -1.62 -0.89
N GLY A 80 -4.89 -0.74 -0.35
CA GLY A 80 -3.45 -0.96 -0.26
C GLY A 80 -2.81 -0.01 0.74
N ASN A 81 -1.51 -0.21 0.95
CA ASN A 81 -0.74 0.64 1.84
C ASN A 81 0.63 1.00 1.26
N LEU A 82 1.17 2.11 1.74
CA LEU A 82 2.59 2.42 1.67
C LEU A 82 3.17 2.08 3.05
N ILE A 83 4.12 1.16 3.10
CA ILE A 83 4.78 0.78 4.36
C ILE A 83 5.91 1.78 4.60
N VAL A 84 5.67 2.78 5.46
CA VAL A 84 6.65 3.82 5.78
C VAL A 84 7.73 3.24 6.68
N ASP A 85 7.33 2.55 7.75
CA ASP A 85 8.16 1.75 8.62
C ASP A 85 7.41 0.50 9.09
N PHE A 86 8.10 -0.43 9.75
CA PHE A 86 7.49 -1.67 10.20
C PHE A 86 8.21 -2.24 11.42
N ASP A 87 7.47 -2.51 12.49
CA ASP A 87 7.99 -3.16 13.67
C ASP A 87 8.04 -4.68 13.49
N TYR A 88 9.16 -5.16 12.95
CA TYR A 88 9.38 -6.58 12.70
C TYR A 88 9.37 -7.42 13.98
N GLU A 89 9.81 -6.82 15.10
CA GLU A 89 9.87 -7.51 16.38
C GLU A 89 8.48 -7.71 16.97
N MET A 90 7.66 -6.65 16.95
CA MET A 90 6.27 -6.73 17.39
C MET A 90 5.48 -7.73 16.53
N MET A 91 5.65 -7.69 15.21
CA MET A 91 4.98 -8.67 14.33
C MET A 91 5.39 -10.10 14.66
N ALA A 92 6.68 -10.37 14.89
CA ALA A 92 7.14 -11.69 15.28
C ALA A 92 6.60 -12.16 16.64
N ARG A 93 6.30 -11.21 17.55
CA ARG A 93 5.65 -11.51 18.84
C ARG A 93 4.17 -11.82 18.71
N ILE A 94 3.46 -11.13 17.82
CA ILE A 94 2.01 -11.34 17.58
C ILE A 94 1.75 -12.69 16.92
N LEU A 95 2.65 -13.12 16.04
CA LEU A 95 2.53 -14.42 15.41
C LEU A 95 2.65 -15.54 16.45
N LYS A 96 1.65 -16.44 16.46
CA LYS A 96 1.71 -17.64 17.31
C LYS A 96 2.80 -18.57 16.80
N VAL A 97 3.93 -18.59 17.50
CA VAL A 97 5.05 -19.48 17.21
C VAL A 97 5.32 -20.38 18.41
N PRO A 98 5.77 -21.63 18.18
CA PRO A 98 5.92 -22.64 19.24
C PRO A 98 6.90 -22.24 20.33
N ASP A 99 7.99 -21.58 19.99
CA ASP A 99 9.08 -21.25 20.90
C ASP A 99 9.86 -20.00 20.44
N GLU A 100 10.80 -19.57 21.30
CA GLU A 100 11.61 -18.37 21.09
C GLU A 100 12.56 -18.50 19.88
N LYS A 101 13.13 -19.69 19.68
CA LYS A 101 14.01 -19.97 18.52
C LYS A 101 13.25 -19.88 17.20
N PHE A 102 11.98 -20.26 17.20
CA PHE A 102 11.10 -20.09 16.05
C PHE A 102 10.77 -18.63 15.79
N ARG A 103 10.62 -17.83 16.87
CA ARG A 103 10.36 -16.38 16.78
C ARG A 103 11.52 -15.64 16.12
N ASP A 104 12.75 -15.95 16.47
CA ASP A 104 13.93 -15.37 15.84
C ASP A 104 14.02 -15.69 14.36
N LYS A 105 13.66 -16.92 13.98
CA LYS A 105 13.59 -17.35 12.58
C LYS A 105 12.50 -16.58 11.81
N VAL A 106 11.33 -16.39 12.41
CA VAL A 106 10.22 -15.60 11.83
C VAL A 106 10.64 -14.14 11.67
N HIS A 107 11.25 -13.53 12.68
CA HIS A 107 11.74 -12.16 12.60
C HIS A 107 12.76 -11.97 11.47
N LYS A 108 13.72 -12.90 11.32
CA LYS A 108 14.68 -12.90 10.23
C LYS A 108 13.98 -13.00 8.86
N THR A 109 13.04 -13.94 8.73
CA THR A 109 12.26 -14.14 7.50
C THR A 109 11.44 -12.91 7.13
N LEU A 110 10.81 -12.24 8.10
CA LEU A 110 10.09 -10.98 7.87
C LEU A 110 11.03 -9.91 7.32
N LYS A 111 12.20 -9.73 7.90
CA LYS A 111 13.21 -8.77 7.42
C LYS A 111 13.77 -9.10 6.04
N GLU A 112 13.84 -10.37 5.69
CA GLU A 112 14.30 -10.80 4.36
C GLU A 112 13.25 -10.58 3.27
N ASN A 113 11.97 -10.66 3.60
CA ASN A 113 10.88 -10.65 2.63
C ASN A 113 10.07 -9.35 2.61
N LEU A 114 10.17 -8.49 3.63
CA LEU A 114 9.45 -7.24 3.75
C LEU A 114 10.42 -6.06 3.83
N SER A 115 10.06 -4.95 3.19
CA SER A 115 10.81 -3.70 3.30
C SER A 115 9.88 -2.51 3.51
N THR A 116 10.46 -1.36 3.79
CA THR A 116 9.76 -0.12 4.14
C THR A 116 10.42 1.06 3.44
N ILE A 117 9.72 2.19 3.35
CA ILE A 117 10.29 3.43 2.82
C ILE A 117 11.55 3.81 3.60
N ARG A 118 11.52 3.71 4.94
CA ARG A 118 12.67 4.05 5.78
C ARG A 118 13.87 3.14 5.56
N ARG A 119 13.62 1.88 5.20
CA ARG A 119 14.68 0.91 4.93
C ARG A 119 15.29 1.08 3.54
N GLU A 120 14.49 1.38 2.52
CA GLU A 120 14.97 1.54 1.14
C GLU A 120 15.66 2.89 0.94
N LEU A 121 15.24 3.93 1.66
CA LEU A 121 15.87 5.24 1.62
C LEU A 121 16.85 5.41 2.77
N LYS A 122 17.90 6.19 2.56
CA LYS A 122 18.76 6.62 3.68
C LYS A 122 17.93 7.45 4.67
N THR A 123 18.25 7.38 5.95
CA THR A 123 17.49 8.00 7.04
C THR A 123 17.19 9.49 6.81
N SER A 124 18.12 10.25 6.24
CA SER A 124 17.94 11.67 5.92
C SER A 124 16.88 11.89 4.82
N GLU A 125 16.86 11.03 3.81
CA GLU A 125 15.90 11.10 2.72
C GLU A 125 14.51 10.62 3.17
N ALA A 126 14.46 9.53 3.95
CA ALA A 126 13.20 8.99 4.44
C ALA A 126 12.40 10.00 5.30
N LYS A 127 13.09 10.83 6.11
CA LYS A 127 12.46 11.86 6.93
C LYS A 127 11.73 12.94 6.12
N LYS A 128 12.07 13.12 4.85
CA LYS A 128 11.39 14.07 3.96
C LYS A 128 9.97 13.62 3.60
N TRP A 129 9.69 12.32 3.70
CA TRP A 129 8.45 11.69 3.24
C TRP A 129 7.54 11.37 4.42
N ASN A 130 6.90 12.42 4.94
CA ASN A 130 5.84 12.28 5.94
C ASN A 130 4.50 11.93 5.27
N GLU A 131 3.53 11.58 6.08
CA GLU A 131 2.18 11.20 5.65
C GLU A 131 1.56 12.24 4.69
N LYS A 132 1.61 13.52 5.02
CA LYS A 132 1.05 14.59 4.20
C LYS A 132 1.64 14.63 2.79
N ARG A 133 2.96 14.52 2.67
CA ARG A 133 3.65 14.52 1.37
C ARG A 133 3.32 13.26 0.56
N LEU A 134 3.31 12.10 1.20
CA LEU A 134 2.94 10.85 0.55
C LEU A 134 1.49 10.87 0.07
N ASN A 135 0.56 11.40 0.88
CA ASN A 135 -0.83 11.59 0.50
C ASN A 135 -0.96 12.52 -0.72
N THR A 136 -0.20 13.62 -0.76
CA THR A 136 -0.18 14.52 -1.92
C THR A 136 0.28 13.78 -3.19
N LEU A 137 1.38 13.02 -3.11
CA LEU A 137 1.87 12.24 -4.24
C LEU A 137 0.87 11.19 -4.71
N MET A 138 0.22 10.50 -3.76
CA MET A 138 -0.82 9.50 -4.07
C MET A 138 -1.98 10.15 -4.81
N ALA A 139 -2.49 11.29 -4.31
CA ALA A 139 -3.56 12.03 -4.97
C ALA A 139 -3.18 12.45 -6.40
N GLU A 140 -1.99 13.02 -6.59
CA GLU A 140 -1.48 13.41 -7.91
C GLU A 140 -1.40 12.23 -8.89
N GLU A 141 -0.86 11.10 -8.46
CA GLU A 141 -0.71 9.92 -9.33
C GLU A 141 -2.07 9.27 -9.66
N PHE A 142 -3.00 9.23 -8.70
CA PHE A 142 -4.34 8.74 -8.98
C PHE A 142 -5.14 9.71 -9.86
N GLN A 143 -4.97 11.02 -9.71
CA GLN A 143 -5.59 12.01 -10.62
C GLN A 143 -5.13 11.86 -12.07
N LYS A 144 -3.86 11.51 -12.30
CA LYS A 144 -3.35 11.23 -13.66
C LYS A 144 -4.04 10.01 -14.29
N LEU A 145 -4.43 9.02 -13.48
CA LEU A 145 -5.07 7.82 -13.94
C LEU A 145 -6.60 7.98 -14.10
N LEU A 146 -7.24 8.67 -13.15
CA LEU A 146 -8.70 8.67 -12.99
C LEU A 146 -9.35 10.00 -13.38
N GLY A 147 -8.55 11.02 -13.71
CA GLY A 147 -9.02 12.37 -13.97
C GLY A 147 -9.16 13.22 -12.70
N PRO A 148 -9.74 14.42 -12.82
CA PRO A 148 -9.89 15.34 -11.70
C PRO A 148 -10.64 14.71 -10.52
N MET A 149 -10.15 14.94 -9.32
CA MET A 149 -10.74 14.43 -8.07
C MET A 149 -11.05 15.62 -7.16
N GLU A 150 -12.26 15.61 -6.60
CA GLU A 150 -12.67 16.61 -5.63
C GLU A 150 -12.42 16.11 -4.20
N PRO A 151 -11.87 16.96 -3.32
CA PRO A 151 -11.75 16.61 -1.90
C PRO A 151 -13.13 16.37 -1.29
N CYS A 152 -13.34 15.21 -0.67
CA CYS A 152 -14.54 14.97 0.11
C CYS A 152 -14.32 15.45 1.56
N LYS A 153 -15.21 16.30 2.06
CA LYS A 153 -15.24 16.64 3.48
C LYS A 153 -15.79 15.45 4.25
N GLN A 154 -14.96 14.76 5.02
CA GLN A 154 -15.42 13.82 6.03
C GLN A 154 -15.33 14.46 7.41
N ASP A 155 -16.46 14.52 8.11
CA ASP A 155 -16.50 14.83 9.52
C ASP A 155 -16.05 13.59 10.30
N GLY A 156 -14.84 13.63 10.84
CA GLY A 156 -14.29 12.56 11.70
C GLY A 156 -12.94 12.02 11.24
N ALA A 157 -12.03 11.95 12.16
CA ALA A 157 -10.61 11.68 12.03
C ALA A 157 -10.26 10.25 11.58
N ILE A 158 -10.38 9.96 10.32
CA ILE A 158 -9.59 8.95 9.63
C ILE A 158 -9.34 9.51 8.23
N PHE A 159 -8.08 9.80 7.90
CA PHE A 159 -7.70 10.27 6.58
C PHE A 159 -7.86 9.12 5.56
N ALA A 160 -9.06 8.98 5.04
CA ALA A 160 -9.28 8.21 3.84
C ALA A 160 -9.39 9.20 2.67
N ILE A 161 -8.49 9.15 1.70
CA ILE A 161 -8.74 9.78 0.41
C ILE A 161 -9.81 8.91 -0.26
N GLY A 162 -11.07 9.23 -0.01
CA GLY A 162 -12.21 8.59 -0.68
C GLY A 162 -12.33 9.18 -2.07
N ILE A 163 -11.90 8.44 -3.08
CA ILE A 163 -12.14 8.81 -4.48
C ILE A 163 -13.47 8.20 -4.87
N ARG A 164 -14.49 9.05 -5.01
CA ARG A 164 -15.76 8.66 -5.62
C ARG A 164 -15.69 9.02 -7.11
N ILE A 165 -15.54 8.02 -7.95
CA ILE A 165 -15.76 8.18 -9.39
C ILE A 165 -17.24 7.95 -9.64
N ILE A 166 -17.94 8.99 -10.09
CA ILE A 166 -19.36 8.93 -10.49
C ILE A 166 -19.46 8.31 -11.87
#